data_cf5091c31e784a69b92a4fa35db3cf53
#
_entry.id   cf5091c31e784a69b92a4fa35db3cf53
#
_cell.length_a   1.000
_cell.length_b   1.000
_cell.length_c   1.000
_cell.angle_alpha   90.00
_cell.angle_beta   90.00
_cell.angle_gamma   90.00
#
_symmetry.space_group_name_H-M   'P 1'
#
loop_
_entity.id
_entity.type
_entity.pdbx_description
1 polymer ?
#
loop_
_entity_poly.entity_id
_entity_poly.type
_entity_poly.pdbx_seq_one_letter_code
_entity_poly.pdbx_strand_id
1 'polypeptide(L)'
;MLSAAPENFAKTMRLMAGYELVTEGFKEGQTGSSAMPHKMNTRSSERICGFAELTKMYVDGISRISGDQWEEGDVSCSVPRRVILGDAFYTSDGICETTLTVLNEMGPYPTIIEKELDKYLPFLATTAILAEAVK
;
A
#
# COMPACT_ATOMS: atom_id res chain seq x y z
N MET A 1 -10.83 8.00 2.52
CA MET A 1 -10.33 7.60 3.84
C MET A 1 -10.10 6.09 3.95
N LEU A 2 -10.99 5.22 3.47
CA LEU A 2 -10.83 3.75 3.55
C LEU A 2 -9.55 3.24 2.89
N SER A 3 -9.10 3.83 1.79
CA SER A 3 -7.87 3.42 1.08
C SER A 3 -6.57 3.84 1.77
N ALA A 4 -6.59 4.79 2.71
CA ALA A 4 -5.38 5.39 3.28
C ALA A 4 -4.59 4.41 4.17
N ALA A 5 -5.26 3.62 4.99
CA ALA A 5 -4.59 2.64 5.85
C ALA A 5 -3.97 1.48 5.05
N PRO A 6 -4.69 0.83 4.11
CA PRO A 6 -4.10 -0.15 3.20
C PRO A 6 -2.93 0.40 2.36
N GLU A 7 -3.05 1.63 1.86
CA GLU A 7 -1.97 2.29 1.12
C GLU A 7 -0.71 2.48 1.97
N ASN A 8 -0.87 2.95 3.20
CA ASN A 8 0.25 3.14 4.13
C ASN A 8 0.91 1.81 4.49
N PHE A 9 0.12 0.80 4.80
CA PHE A 9 0.60 -0.57 5.02
C PHE A 9 1.39 -1.08 3.81
N ALA A 10 0.84 -0.96 2.61
CA ALA A 10 1.48 -1.42 1.38
C ALA A 10 2.80 -0.68 1.10
N LYS A 11 2.88 0.62 1.37
CA LYS A 11 4.14 1.40 1.26
C LYS A 11 5.19 0.89 2.25
N THR A 12 4.79 0.59 3.48
CA THR A 12 5.68 0.01 4.49
C THR A 12 6.18 -1.36 4.06
N MET A 13 5.29 -2.24 3.59
CA MET A 13 5.66 -3.55 3.06
C MET A 13 6.67 -3.47 1.91
N ARG A 14 6.46 -2.55 0.97
CA ARG A 14 7.40 -2.30 -0.14
C ARG A 14 8.76 -1.85 0.34
N LEU A 15 8.80 -0.96 1.32
CA LEU A 15 10.04 -0.48 1.91
C LEU A 15 10.80 -1.63 2.62
N MET A 16 10.11 -2.36 3.48
CA MET A 16 10.70 -3.49 4.23
C MET A 16 11.18 -4.61 3.31
N ALA A 17 10.42 -4.92 2.26
CA ALA A 17 10.83 -5.90 1.26
C ALA A 17 12.03 -5.44 0.43
N GLY A 18 12.16 -4.14 0.19
CA GLY A 18 13.34 -3.55 -0.45
C GLY A 18 14.62 -3.72 0.37
N TYR A 19 14.50 -3.80 1.68
CA TYR A 19 15.59 -4.14 2.61
C TYR A 19 15.69 -5.64 2.93
N GLU A 20 14.93 -6.47 2.24
CA GLU A 20 14.89 -7.93 2.46
C GLU A 20 14.48 -8.35 3.87
N LEU A 21 13.73 -7.49 4.58
CA LEU A 21 13.27 -7.77 5.94
C LEU A 21 12.02 -8.64 5.97
N VAL A 22 11.18 -8.52 4.93
CA VAL A 22 9.91 -9.23 4.82
C VAL A 22 9.63 -9.66 3.38
N THR A 23 8.71 -10.62 3.23
CA THR A 23 8.07 -10.95 1.95
C THR A 23 6.57 -10.73 2.05
N GLU A 24 5.91 -10.36 0.95
CA GLU A 24 4.44 -10.33 0.87
C GLU A 24 3.81 -11.71 0.63
N GLY A 25 4.64 -12.74 0.58
CA GLY A 25 4.26 -14.10 0.22
C GLY A 25 4.43 -14.36 -1.28
N PHE A 26 4.79 -15.61 -1.58
CA PHE A 26 4.88 -16.11 -2.94
C PHE A 26 4.24 -17.50 -3.01
N LYS A 27 3.30 -17.66 -3.93
CA LYS A 27 2.69 -18.97 -4.20
C LYS A 27 3.65 -19.81 -5.04
N GLU A 28 3.56 -21.13 -4.90
CA GLU A 28 4.29 -22.06 -5.76
C GLU A 28 4.00 -21.74 -7.23
N GLY A 29 5.05 -21.60 -8.03
CA GLY A 29 4.95 -21.21 -9.44
C GLY A 29 4.79 -19.71 -9.70
N GLN A 30 4.68 -18.87 -8.68
CA GLN A 30 4.63 -17.42 -8.87
C GLN A 30 6.01 -16.86 -9.21
N THR A 31 6.09 -16.11 -10.32
CA THR A 31 7.33 -15.45 -10.75
C THR A 31 7.37 -14.02 -10.28
N GLY A 32 8.35 -13.67 -9.43
CA GLY A 32 8.55 -12.30 -8.95
C GLY A 32 9.00 -11.33 -10.06
N SER A 33 9.82 -11.81 -10.99
CA SER A 33 10.30 -11.06 -12.15
C SER A 33 10.54 -12.01 -13.33
N SER A 34 10.15 -11.60 -14.52
CA SER A 34 10.39 -12.35 -15.76
C SER A 34 11.86 -12.33 -16.21
N ALA A 35 12.62 -11.29 -15.79
CA ALA A 35 14.02 -11.11 -16.20
C ALA A 35 15.03 -11.53 -15.14
N MET A 36 14.66 -11.44 -13.86
CA MET A 36 15.54 -11.72 -12.71
C MET A 36 14.83 -12.65 -11.72
N PRO A 37 15.03 -13.97 -11.79
CA PRO A 37 14.31 -14.94 -10.96
C PRO A 37 14.48 -14.75 -9.45
N HIS A 38 15.62 -14.18 -9.02
CA HIS A 38 15.91 -13.88 -7.61
C HIS A 38 15.23 -12.61 -7.09
N LYS A 39 14.66 -11.78 -7.98
CA LYS A 39 14.05 -10.52 -7.59
C LYS A 39 12.62 -10.73 -7.07
N MET A 40 12.43 -10.51 -5.78
CA MET A 40 11.15 -10.65 -5.09
C MET A 40 10.41 -9.30 -5.08
N ASN A 41 9.62 -9.03 -6.14
CA ASN A 41 8.85 -7.80 -6.25
C ASN A 41 7.55 -7.89 -5.43
N THR A 42 7.22 -6.83 -4.72
CA THR A 42 5.99 -6.68 -3.94
C THR A 42 4.80 -6.26 -4.83
N ARG A 43 4.41 -7.12 -5.77
CA ARG A 43 3.40 -6.79 -6.77
C ARG A 43 2.00 -6.56 -6.20
N SER A 44 1.65 -7.27 -5.13
CA SER A 44 0.37 -7.10 -4.46
C SER A 44 0.33 -5.77 -3.72
N SER A 45 1.40 -5.42 -3.02
CA SER A 45 1.53 -4.11 -2.36
C SER A 45 1.58 -2.96 -3.37
N GLU A 46 2.23 -3.12 -4.51
CA GLU A 46 2.20 -2.15 -5.61
C GLU A 46 0.78 -1.95 -6.14
N ARG A 47 0.01 -3.03 -6.30
CA ARG A 47 -1.39 -3.00 -6.73
C ARG A 47 -2.27 -2.25 -5.74
N ILE A 48 -2.12 -2.48 -4.43
CA ILE A 48 -2.84 -1.74 -3.39
C ILE A 48 -2.57 -0.24 -3.53
N CYS A 49 -1.31 0.17 -3.71
CA CYS A 49 -0.96 1.57 -3.94
C CYS A 49 -1.63 2.13 -5.20
N GLY A 50 -1.63 1.39 -6.30
CA GLY A 50 -2.29 1.78 -7.55
C GLY A 50 -3.80 1.96 -7.39
N PHE A 51 -4.48 1.05 -6.72
CA PHE A 51 -5.90 1.17 -6.41
C PHE A 51 -6.21 2.35 -5.49
N ALA A 52 -5.33 2.64 -4.53
CA ALA A 52 -5.49 3.81 -3.68
C ALA A 52 -5.41 5.12 -4.48
N GLU A 53 -4.51 5.22 -5.46
CA GLU A 53 -4.47 6.36 -6.38
C GLU A 53 -5.73 6.48 -7.24
N LEU A 54 -6.24 5.37 -7.79
CA LEU A 54 -7.52 5.37 -8.51
C LEU A 54 -8.67 5.87 -7.64
N THR A 55 -8.72 5.45 -6.38
CA THR A 55 -9.75 5.93 -5.43
C THR A 55 -9.69 7.45 -5.25
N LYS A 56 -8.49 8.03 -5.17
CA LYS A 56 -8.30 9.49 -5.10
C LYS A 56 -8.77 10.18 -6.37
N MET A 57 -8.47 9.62 -7.54
CA MET A 57 -8.95 10.13 -8.83
C MET A 57 -10.48 10.12 -8.92
N TYR A 58 -11.14 9.10 -8.40
CA TYR A 58 -12.60 9.04 -8.36
C TYR A 58 -13.20 10.09 -7.42
N VAL A 59 -12.56 10.37 -6.28
CA VAL A 59 -12.97 11.46 -5.39
C VAL A 59 -12.85 12.82 -6.09
N ASP A 60 -11.76 13.07 -6.81
CA ASP A 60 -11.60 14.28 -7.61
C ASP A 60 -12.67 14.35 -8.71
N GLY A 61 -12.94 13.24 -9.40
CA GLY A 61 -13.96 13.16 -10.43
C GLY A 61 -15.37 13.48 -9.92
N ILE A 62 -15.75 12.95 -8.74
CA ILE A 62 -17.04 13.27 -8.10
C ILE A 62 -17.09 14.75 -7.69
N SER A 63 -16.02 15.29 -7.17
CA SER A 63 -15.92 16.70 -6.79
C SER A 63 -16.19 17.63 -7.98
N ARG A 64 -15.70 17.28 -9.17
CA ARG A 64 -15.89 18.09 -10.40
C ARG A 64 -17.32 18.16 -10.89
N ILE A 65 -18.13 17.15 -10.64
CA ILE A 65 -19.55 17.13 -11.04
C ILE A 65 -20.48 17.61 -9.94
N SER A 66 -19.97 17.95 -8.77
CA SER A 66 -20.76 18.46 -7.65
C SER A 66 -21.15 19.92 -7.87
N GLY A 67 -22.44 20.20 -7.88
CA GLY A 67 -22.97 21.56 -8.04
C GLY A 67 -22.98 22.08 -9.49
N ASP A 68 -22.53 21.31 -10.47
CA ASP A 68 -22.52 21.66 -11.87
C ASP A 68 -23.67 20.95 -12.61
N GLN A 69 -24.88 21.38 -12.31
CA GLN A 69 -26.10 20.84 -12.92
C GLN A 69 -26.98 21.97 -13.42
N TRP A 70 -27.34 21.90 -14.70
CA TRP A 70 -28.30 22.80 -15.34
C TRP A 70 -29.71 22.23 -15.23
N GLU A 71 -30.52 22.79 -14.38
CA GLU A 71 -31.89 22.34 -14.08
C GLU A 71 -31.97 20.88 -13.56
N GLU A 72 -33.16 20.46 -13.14
CA GLU A 72 -33.40 19.13 -12.59
C GLU A 72 -33.24 17.99 -13.61
N GLY A 73 -33.51 18.28 -14.89
CA GLY A 73 -33.42 17.29 -15.96
C GLY A 73 -32.07 17.07 -16.58
N ASP A 74 -31.03 17.76 -16.11
CA ASP A 74 -29.66 17.65 -16.67
C ASP A 74 -29.09 16.28 -16.38
N VAL A 75 -28.64 15.58 -17.44
CA VAL A 75 -28.00 14.25 -17.36
C VAL A 75 -26.49 14.29 -17.49
N SER A 76 -25.88 15.46 -17.60
CA SER A 76 -24.43 15.59 -17.75
C SER A 76 -23.65 14.95 -16.60
N CYS A 77 -24.12 15.11 -15.36
CA CYS A 77 -23.55 14.46 -14.19
C CYS A 77 -23.76 12.94 -14.16
N SER A 78 -24.77 12.44 -14.86
CA SER A 78 -25.12 11.02 -14.87
C SER A 78 -24.07 10.15 -15.57
N VAL A 79 -23.44 10.67 -16.61
CA VAL A 79 -22.44 9.94 -17.40
C VAL A 79 -21.20 9.61 -16.57
N PRO A 80 -20.47 10.59 -16.00
CA PRO A 80 -19.29 10.29 -15.18
C PRO A 80 -19.66 9.52 -13.90
N ARG A 81 -20.80 9.80 -13.28
CA ARG A 81 -21.25 9.10 -12.06
C ARG A 81 -21.41 7.61 -12.25
N ARG A 82 -21.91 7.16 -13.42
CA ARG A 82 -22.09 5.74 -13.72
C ARG A 82 -20.78 4.98 -13.80
N VAL A 83 -19.72 5.63 -14.25
CA VAL A 83 -18.36 5.07 -14.28
C VAL A 83 -17.74 5.14 -12.89
N ILE A 84 -17.66 6.35 -12.34
CA ILE A 84 -16.91 6.61 -11.09
C ILE A 84 -17.44 5.80 -9.91
N LEU A 85 -18.77 5.74 -9.71
CA LEU A 85 -19.33 5.03 -8.56
C LEU A 85 -19.12 3.52 -8.66
N GLY A 86 -19.38 2.92 -9.82
CA GLY A 86 -19.16 1.50 -10.04
C GLY A 86 -17.71 1.11 -9.80
N ASP A 87 -16.81 1.81 -10.47
CA ASP A 87 -15.37 1.53 -10.38
C ASP A 87 -14.78 1.84 -9.00
N ALA A 88 -15.31 2.84 -8.27
CA ALA A 88 -14.90 3.12 -6.91
C ALA A 88 -15.19 1.94 -5.96
N PHE A 89 -16.35 1.28 -6.11
CA PHE A 89 -16.67 0.09 -5.32
C PHE A 89 -15.78 -1.09 -5.69
N TYR A 90 -15.60 -1.38 -6.98
CA TYR A 90 -14.71 -2.45 -7.43
C TYR A 90 -13.26 -2.22 -6.99
N THR A 91 -12.79 -0.98 -7.06
CA THR A 91 -11.45 -0.60 -6.60
C THR A 91 -11.30 -0.79 -5.10
N SER A 92 -12.32 -0.41 -4.32
CA SER A 92 -12.33 -0.58 -2.86
C SER A 92 -12.32 -2.06 -2.47
N ASP A 93 -13.10 -2.88 -3.15
CA ASP A 93 -13.11 -4.33 -2.97
C ASP A 93 -11.75 -4.94 -3.31
N GLY A 94 -11.17 -4.55 -4.45
CA GLY A 94 -9.81 -4.96 -4.84
C GLY A 94 -8.72 -4.59 -3.84
N ILE A 95 -8.82 -3.42 -3.19
CA ILE A 95 -7.92 -3.02 -2.08
C ILE A 95 -8.09 -3.99 -0.91
N CYS A 96 -9.33 -4.25 -0.47
CA CYS A 96 -9.60 -5.12 0.67
C CYS A 96 -9.10 -6.54 0.42
N GLU A 97 -9.47 -7.16 -0.68
CA GLU A 97 -9.07 -8.53 -1.04
C GLU A 97 -7.55 -8.66 -1.17
N THR A 98 -6.91 -7.71 -1.85
CA THR A 98 -5.45 -7.75 -2.02
C THR A 98 -4.74 -7.55 -0.67
N THR A 99 -5.26 -6.67 0.19
CA THR A 99 -4.69 -6.44 1.52
C THR A 99 -4.83 -7.69 2.39
N LEU A 100 -5.99 -8.34 2.40
CA LEU A 100 -6.20 -9.59 3.13
C LEU A 100 -5.26 -10.69 2.63
N THR A 101 -5.05 -10.78 1.32
CA THR A 101 -4.09 -11.73 0.75
C THR A 101 -2.67 -11.49 1.27
N VAL A 102 -2.20 -10.23 1.25
CA VAL A 102 -0.87 -9.90 1.76
C VAL A 102 -0.77 -10.20 3.26
N LEU A 103 -1.76 -9.83 4.07
CA LEU A 103 -1.78 -10.09 5.51
C LEU A 103 -1.72 -11.59 5.87
N ASN A 104 -2.35 -12.43 5.05
CA ASN A 104 -2.37 -13.87 5.26
C ASN A 104 -1.08 -14.58 4.80
N GLU A 105 -0.37 -14.01 3.83
CA GLU A 105 0.77 -14.67 3.18
C GLU A 105 2.12 -14.05 3.55
N MET A 106 2.14 -12.81 4.09
CA MET A 106 3.38 -12.12 4.45
C MET A 106 4.15 -12.80 5.56
N GLY A 107 5.47 -12.68 5.53
CA GLY A 107 6.33 -13.22 6.58
C GLY A 107 7.65 -12.46 6.70
N PRO A 108 8.29 -12.48 7.89
CA PRO A 108 9.60 -11.88 8.10
C PRO A 108 10.73 -12.79 7.62
N TYR A 109 11.90 -12.19 7.36
CA TYR A 109 13.17 -12.88 7.23
C TYR A 109 14.01 -12.70 8.52
N PRO A 110 13.88 -13.57 9.54
CA PRO A 110 14.47 -13.37 10.87
C PRO A 110 15.97 -13.13 10.84
N THR A 111 16.70 -13.91 10.05
CA THR A 111 18.17 -13.80 9.95
C THR A 111 18.63 -12.44 9.42
N ILE A 112 17.89 -11.86 8.48
CA ILE A 112 18.19 -10.53 7.95
C ILE A 112 17.86 -9.46 8.99
N ILE A 113 16.75 -9.62 9.69
CA ILE A 113 16.33 -8.71 10.77
C ILE A 113 17.36 -8.71 11.90
N GLU A 114 17.82 -9.87 12.34
CA GLU A 114 18.86 -10.00 13.37
C GLU A 114 20.15 -9.28 12.95
N LYS A 115 20.60 -9.49 11.71
CA LYS A 115 21.79 -8.83 11.18
C LYS A 115 21.65 -7.30 11.15
N GLU A 116 20.51 -6.78 10.73
CA GLU A 116 20.26 -5.34 10.73
C GLU A 116 20.13 -4.80 12.17
N LEU A 117 19.52 -5.54 13.08
CA LEU A 117 19.42 -5.17 14.48
C LEU A 117 20.80 -5.06 15.12
N ASP A 118 21.67 -6.05 14.94
CA ASP A 118 23.04 -6.06 15.46
C ASP A 118 23.84 -4.84 14.99
N LYS A 119 23.64 -4.42 13.76
CA LYS A 119 24.27 -3.23 13.19
C LYS A 119 23.88 -1.94 13.91
N TYR A 120 22.60 -1.81 14.28
CA TYR A 120 22.07 -0.59 14.90
C TYR A 120 21.99 -0.64 16.42
N LEU A 121 22.04 -1.83 17.02
CA LEU A 121 21.91 -2.04 18.46
C LEU A 121 22.82 -1.13 19.30
N PRO A 122 24.11 -0.92 18.94
CA PRO A 122 25.00 -0.02 19.70
C PRO A 122 24.52 1.43 19.75
N PHE A 123 23.72 1.85 18.77
CA PHE A 123 23.21 3.22 18.66
C PHE A 123 21.84 3.42 19.29
N LEU A 124 21.09 2.35 19.57
CA LEU A 124 19.75 2.44 20.17
C LEU A 124 19.77 2.97 21.61
N ALA A 125 20.88 2.79 22.32
CA ALA A 125 21.06 3.26 23.70
C ALA A 125 21.56 4.71 23.80
N THR A 126 21.85 5.40 22.70
CA THR A 126 22.49 6.72 22.71
C THR A 126 21.70 7.78 23.49
N THR A 127 20.37 7.76 23.38
CA THR A 127 19.51 8.67 24.12
C THR A 127 19.59 8.45 25.65
N ALA A 128 19.65 7.21 26.09
CA ALA A 128 19.80 6.86 27.50
C ALA A 128 21.19 7.25 28.02
N ILE A 129 22.22 7.03 27.21
CA ILE A 129 23.60 7.43 27.52
C ILE A 129 23.71 8.96 27.64
N LEU A 130 23.11 9.71 26.70
CA LEU A 130 23.09 11.16 26.76
C LEU A 130 22.35 11.69 28.00
N ALA A 131 21.20 11.11 28.34
CA ALA A 131 20.43 11.49 29.51
C ALA A 131 21.22 11.25 30.82
N GLU A 132 22.03 10.20 30.90
CA GLU A 132 22.88 9.93 32.07
C GLU A 132 24.10 10.83 32.11
N ALA A 133 24.70 11.14 30.96
CA ALA A 133 25.88 12.01 30.88
C ALA A 133 25.60 13.48 31.25
N VAL A 134 24.36 13.92 31.27
CA VAL A 134 23.93 15.32 31.57
C VAL A 134 23.54 15.46 33.04
N LYS A 135 23.45 14.37 33.80
CA LYS A 135 23.24 14.40 35.26
C LYS A 135 24.52 14.76 36.01
#